data_30013f63053ecd5ff325232f9b72a092
#
_entry.id   30013f63053ecd5ff325232f9b72a092
#
_cell.length_a   1.000
_cell.length_b   1.000
_cell.length_c   1.000
_cell.angle_alpha   90.00
_cell.angle_beta   90.00
_cell.angle_gamma   90.00
#
_symmetry.space_group_name_H-M   'P 1'
#
loop_
_entity.id
_entity.type
_entity.pdbx_description
1 polymer ?
#
loop_
_entity_poly.entity_id
_entity_poly.type
_entity_poly.pdbx_seq_one_letter_code
_entity_poly.pdbx_strand_id
1 'polypeptide(L)'
;TSFWFAVTCAFRPSIAEAAPLHEQYPTQMNPGTPLPILPHSPGLRSRIWYGAATNASAIQAARDGVNLMSSTLVFEHGDKPFGDIQADQLRAYRRAWREAGHDWTPRVSVSRSIFPLLSERDRGLYGLSASGDQVGHLDSGVATFGRTYAADPSTLIKQLSQDRALAEADTLLLTIP
;
A
#
# COMPACT_ATOMS: atom_id res chain seq x y z
N THR A 1 13.82 7.31 -0.23
CA THR A 1 14.79 6.44 -0.94
C THR A 1 15.67 5.68 0.06
N SER A 2 16.18 6.34 1.14
CA SER A 2 17.16 5.76 2.06
C SER A 2 16.59 4.69 3.01
N PHE A 3 15.35 4.83 3.47
CA PHE A 3 14.76 3.89 4.44
C PHE A 3 14.46 2.51 3.82
N TRP A 4 13.94 2.50 2.61
CA TRP A 4 13.65 1.27 1.87
C TRP A 4 14.92 0.50 1.53
N PHE A 5 15.96 1.22 1.16
CA PHE A 5 17.25 0.62 0.86
C PHE A 5 17.80 -0.17 2.06
N ALA A 6 17.73 0.40 3.26
CA ALA A 6 18.17 -0.26 4.48
C ALA A 6 17.33 -1.52 4.82
N VAL A 7 16.01 -1.48 4.58
CA VAL A 7 15.13 -2.63 4.83
C VAL A 7 15.38 -3.75 3.81
N THR A 8 15.60 -3.41 2.53
CA THR A 8 15.90 -4.39 1.48
C THR A 8 17.28 -5.00 1.68
N CYS A 9 18.28 -4.22 2.09
CA CYS A 9 19.64 -4.70 2.41
C CYS A 9 19.64 -5.72 3.55
N ALA A 10 18.82 -5.53 4.58
CA ALA A 10 18.74 -6.48 5.70
C ALA A 10 18.17 -7.86 5.31
N PHE A 11 17.51 -7.96 4.16
CA PHE A 11 16.96 -9.21 3.63
C PHE A 11 17.83 -9.87 2.55
N ARG A 12 18.80 -9.15 2.02
CA ARG A 12 19.79 -9.71 1.09
C ARG A 12 21.16 -9.71 1.79
N PRO A 13 21.86 -10.81 1.86
CA PRO A 13 23.27 -10.84 2.25
C PRO A 13 24.13 -10.27 1.12
N SER A 14 23.85 -9.06 0.68
CA SER A 14 24.57 -8.41 -0.38
C SER A 14 25.58 -7.46 0.24
N ILE A 15 26.80 -7.81 0.03
CA ILE A 15 28.04 -7.24 0.51
C ILE A 15 28.34 -5.88 -0.13
N ALA A 16 27.80 -5.61 -1.32
CA ALA A 16 28.16 -4.45 -2.12
C ALA A 16 27.73 -3.09 -1.51
N GLU A 17 26.78 -3.12 -0.58
CA GLU A 17 26.15 -1.92 -0.06
C GLU A 17 26.74 -1.47 1.30
N ALA A 18 27.54 -2.30 1.94
CA ALA A 18 28.27 -1.92 3.15
C ALA A 18 29.53 -1.11 2.87
N ALA A 19 30.08 -1.19 1.66
CA ALA A 19 31.32 -0.51 1.30
C ALA A 19 31.25 1.03 1.48
N PRO A 20 30.20 1.75 1.00
CA PRO A 20 30.11 3.19 1.21
C PRO A 20 30.00 3.59 2.68
N LEU A 21 29.33 2.77 3.49
CA LEU A 21 29.21 3.00 4.95
C LEU A 21 30.51 2.68 5.66
N HIS A 22 31.27 1.68 5.22
CA HIS A 22 32.59 1.39 5.74
C HIS A 22 33.59 2.55 5.48
N GLU A 23 33.56 3.15 4.29
CA GLU A 23 34.37 4.32 3.97
C GLU A 23 34.06 5.50 4.91
N GLN A 24 32.79 5.71 5.25
CA GLN A 24 32.36 6.75 6.19
C GLN A 24 32.66 6.41 7.64
N TYR A 25 32.58 5.13 8.04
CA TYR A 25 32.76 4.65 9.41
C TYR A 25 33.74 3.46 9.49
N PRO A 26 35.00 3.65 9.14
CA PRO A 26 35.97 2.55 8.94
C PRO A 26 36.29 1.74 10.20
N THR A 27 36.05 2.32 11.39
CA THR A 27 36.30 1.65 12.68
C THR A 27 35.09 0.87 13.22
N GLN A 28 33.92 1.04 12.59
CA GLN A 28 32.67 0.47 13.08
C GLN A 28 32.12 -0.65 12.21
N MET A 29 32.59 -0.75 10.97
CA MET A 29 32.05 -1.68 9.99
C MET A 29 33.16 -2.30 9.15
N ASN A 30 33.12 -3.61 9.00
CA ASN A 30 33.98 -4.33 8.05
C ASN A 30 33.27 -4.43 6.71
N PRO A 31 33.97 -4.19 5.58
CA PRO A 31 33.43 -4.45 4.24
C PRO A 31 32.90 -5.87 4.15
N GLY A 32 31.73 -6.03 3.58
CA GLY A 32 31.15 -7.35 3.41
C GLY A 32 30.38 -7.92 4.61
N THR A 33 30.31 -7.19 5.71
CA THR A 33 29.46 -7.62 6.84
C THR A 33 28.01 -7.25 6.58
N PRO A 34 27.07 -8.23 6.62
CA PRO A 34 25.65 -7.91 6.54
C PRO A 34 25.23 -7.00 7.71
N LEU A 35 24.51 -5.94 7.39
CA LEU A 35 23.98 -5.02 8.41
C LEU A 35 22.65 -5.57 8.95
N PRO A 36 22.59 -6.05 10.19
CA PRO A 36 21.34 -6.52 10.78
C PRO A 36 20.45 -5.34 11.15
N ILE A 37 19.15 -5.51 10.96
CA ILE A 37 18.15 -4.63 11.59
C ILE A 37 17.99 -5.07 13.05
N LEU A 38 18.21 -4.14 13.98
CA LEU A 38 18.08 -4.40 15.41
C LEU A 38 16.92 -3.59 16.00
N PRO A 39 16.15 -4.17 16.94
CA PRO A 39 16.29 -5.53 17.46
C PRO A 39 15.91 -6.58 16.40
N HIS A 40 16.59 -7.73 16.43
CA HIS A 40 16.30 -8.82 15.50
C HIS A 40 14.85 -9.31 15.65
N SER A 41 14.12 -9.37 14.55
CA SER A 41 12.70 -9.75 14.54
C SER A 41 12.44 -10.84 13.50
N PRO A 42 12.45 -12.13 13.91
CA PRO A 42 12.15 -13.23 13.00
C PRO A 42 10.80 -13.01 12.29
N GLY A 43 10.76 -13.24 10.99
CA GLY A 43 9.56 -13.04 10.18
C GLY A 43 9.16 -11.55 9.99
N LEU A 44 10.08 -10.59 10.18
CA LEU A 44 9.79 -9.16 10.02
C LEU A 44 9.20 -8.86 8.63
N ARG A 45 9.69 -9.50 7.58
CA ARG A 45 9.24 -9.29 6.19
C ARG A 45 7.74 -9.50 6.04
N SER A 46 7.16 -10.54 6.66
CA SER A 46 5.72 -10.83 6.61
C SER A 46 4.86 -9.80 7.38
N ARG A 47 5.47 -8.90 8.13
CA ARG A 47 4.80 -7.81 8.87
C ARG A 47 4.98 -6.44 8.22
N ILE A 48 5.85 -6.33 7.22
CA ILE A 48 6.07 -5.08 6.48
C ILE A 48 4.96 -4.91 5.45
N TRP A 49 4.42 -3.70 5.35
CA TRP A 49 3.46 -3.28 4.35
C TRP A 49 4.06 -2.17 3.50
N TYR A 50 3.99 -2.35 2.19
CA TYR A 50 4.45 -1.35 1.23
C TYR A 50 3.27 -0.58 0.64
N GLY A 51 3.28 0.74 0.80
CA GLY A 51 2.30 1.62 0.18
C GLY A 51 2.63 1.87 -1.29
N ALA A 52 1.78 1.41 -2.20
CA ALA A 52 1.99 1.56 -3.64
C ALA A 52 0.93 2.43 -4.29
N ALA A 53 1.37 3.48 -4.97
CA ALA A 53 0.52 4.36 -5.77
C ALA A 53 0.62 4.08 -7.28
N THR A 54 1.42 3.10 -7.71
CA THR A 54 1.58 2.67 -9.11
C THR A 54 1.65 1.15 -9.23
N ASN A 55 1.30 0.61 -10.39
CA ASN A 55 1.48 -0.81 -10.69
C ASN A 55 2.95 -1.23 -10.59
N ALA A 56 3.88 -0.39 -11.02
CA ALA A 56 5.31 -0.68 -10.96
C ALA A 56 5.78 -0.85 -9.51
N SER A 57 5.36 0.03 -8.59
CA SER A 57 5.71 -0.06 -7.17
C SER A 57 5.03 -1.25 -6.49
N ALA A 58 3.81 -1.62 -6.88
CA ALA A 58 3.16 -2.83 -6.38
C ALA A 58 3.89 -4.11 -6.83
N ILE A 59 4.30 -4.19 -8.09
CA ILE A 59 5.10 -5.31 -8.62
C ILE A 59 6.46 -5.39 -7.88
N GLN A 60 7.09 -4.25 -7.62
CA GLN A 60 8.35 -4.22 -6.87
C GLN A 60 8.16 -4.73 -5.43
N ALA A 61 7.08 -4.33 -4.74
CA ALA A 61 6.75 -4.83 -3.41
C ALA A 61 6.59 -6.38 -3.39
N ALA A 62 5.96 -6.92 -4.44
CA ALA A 62 5.84 -8.38 -4.60
C ALA A 62 7.20 -9.05 -4.75
N ARG A 63 8.09 -8.52 -5.60
CA ARG A 63 9.45 -9.05 -5.79
C ARG A 63 10.28 -8.97 -4.50
N ASP A 64 10.11 -7.91 -3.73
CA ASP A 64 10.79 -7.71 -2.45
C ASP A 64 10.22 -8.60 -1.33
N GLY A 65 9.10 -9.27 -1.55
CA GLY A 65 8.49 -10.20 -0.60
C GLY A 65 7.92 -9.47 0.64
N VAL A 66 7.17 -8.39 0.45
CA VAL A 66 6.47 -7.63 1.50
C VAL A 66 5.00 -7.49 1.15
N ASN A 67 4.13 -7.29 2.17
CA ASN A 67 2.69 -7.09 1.94
C ASN A 67 2.42 -5.79 1.18
N LEU A 68 1.29 -5.74 0.48
CA LEU A 68 0.88 -4.57 -0.28
C LEU A 68 -0.23 -3.79 0.44
N MET A 69 -0.05 -2.49 0.55
CA MET A 69 -1.11 -1.53 0.83
C MET A 69 -1.31 -0.68 -0.43
N SER A 70 -2.42 -0.91 -1.16
CA SER A 70 -2.79 -0.04 -2.28
C SER A 70 -3.15 1.35 -1.73
N SER A 71 -2.53 2.38 -2.29
CA SER A 71 -2.64 3.76 -1.79
C SER A 71 -4.07 4.31 -1.95
N THR A 72 -4.40 5.33 -1.17
CA THR A 72 -5.65 6.11 -1.29
C THR A 72 -5.71 6.97 -2.55
N LEU A 73 -4.58 7.07 -3.26
CA LEU A 73 -4.47 7.65 -4.58
C LEU A 73 -3.59 6.75 -5.45
N VAL A 74 -3.84 6.76 -6.75
CA VAL A 74 -3.01 6.06 -7.74
C VAL A 74 -2.67 6.99 -8.89
N PHE A 75 -1.45 6.85 -9.43
CA PHE A 75 -0.99 7.64 -10.58
C PHE A 75 -1.43 7.05 -11.92
N GLU A 76 -2.07 5.90 -11.93
CA GLU A 76 -2.81 5.42 -13.09
C GLU A 76 -4.12 6.23 -13.21
N HIS A 77 -4.39 6.74 -14.39
CA HIS A 77 -5.59 7.49 -14.70
C HIS A 77 -6.25 6.91 -15.97
N GLY A 78 -7.53 7.14 -16.12
CA GLY A 78 -8.34 6.65 -17.22
C GLY A 78 -9.82 6.69 -16.85
N ASP A 79 -10.67 6.16 -17.72
CA ASP A 79 -12.12 6.15 -17.52
C ASP A 79 -12.62 5.08 -16.53
N LYS A 80 -11.68 4.37 -15.87
CA LYS A 80 -12.03 3.32 -14.91
C LYS A 80 -12.31 3.89 -13.53
N PRO A 81 -13.31 3.36 -12.80
CA PRO A 81 -13.48 3.64 -11.36
C PRO A 81 -12.21 3.33 -10.57
N PHE A 82 -11.95 4.11 -9.52
CA PHE A 82 -10.78 3.94 -8.64
C PHE A 82 -10.65 2.52 -8.09
N GLY A 83 -11.76 1.91 -7.65
CA GLY A 83 -11.77 0.54 -7.17
C GLY A 83 -11.35 -0.49 -8.22
N ASP A 84 -11.64 -0.24 -9.51
CA ASP A 84 -11.20 -1.11 -10.61
C ASP A 84 -9.71 -0.97 -10.88
N ILE A 85 -9.17 0.26 -10.82
CA ILE A 85 -7.73 0.52 -10.95
C ILE A 85 -6.96 -0.19 -9.84
N GLN A 86 -7.42 -0.08 -8.59
CA GLN A 86 -6.81 -0.78 -7.46
C GLN A 86 -6.92 -2.30 -7.60
N ALA A 87 -8.08 -2.84 -8.01
CA ALA A 87 -8.23 -4.28 -8.25
C ALA A 87 -7.23 -4.80 -9.29
N ASP A 88 -7.01 -4.06 -10.37
CA ASP A 88 -5.98 -4.39 -11.37
C ASP A 88 -4.57 -4.37 -10.76
N GLN A 89 -4.26 -3.41 -9.89
CA GLN A 89 -3.00 -3.33 -9.14
C GLN A 89 -2.80 -4.53 -8.19
N LEU A 90 -3.83 -4.91 -7.43
CA LEU A 90 -3.78 -6.08 -6.54
C LEU A 90 -3.51 -7.37 -7.33
N ARG A 91 -4.14 -7.53 -8.50
CA ARG A 91 -3.90 -8.67 -9.39
C ARG A 91 -2.49 -8.69 -9.95
N ALA A 92 -1.96 -7.53 -10.36
CA ALA A 92 -0.59 -7.40 -10.84
C ALA A 92 0.42 -7.78 -9.74
N TYR A 93 0.21 -7.31 -8.52
CA TYR A 93 1.00 -7.69 -7.34
C TYR A 93 0.98 -9.21 -7.10
N ARG A 94 -0.21 -9.82 -7.08
CA ARG A 94 -0.34 -11.27 -6.83
C ARG A 94 0.28 -12.13 -7.92
N ARG A 95 0.27 -11.68 -9.19
CA ARG A 95 1.02 -12.36 -10.27
C ARG A 95 2.52 -12.29 -10.01
N ALA A 96 3.05 -11.10 -9.78
CA ALA A 96 4.46 -10.90 -9.53
C ALA A 96 4.95 -11.65 -8.27
N TRP A 97 4.09 -11.76 -7.25
CA TRP A 97 4.39 -12.56 -6.06
C TRP A 97 4.60 -14.04 -6.38
N ARG A 98 3.68 -14.64 -7.17
CA ARG A 98 3.80 -16.03 -7.59
C ARG A 98 5.05 -16.26 -8.45
N GLU A 99 5.35 -15.33 -9.35
CA GLU A 99 6.56 -15.38 -10.20
C GLU A 99 7.85 -15.26 -9.39
N ALA A 100 7.82 -14.52 -8.29
CA ALA A 100 8.97 -14.37 -7.39
C ALA A 100 9.26 -15.63 -6.53
N GLY A 101 8.31 -16.57 -6.42
CA GLY A 101 8.51 -17.86 -5.76
C GLY A 101 8.66 -17.79 -4.24
N HIS A 102 8.02 -16.82 -3.58
CA HIS A 102 8.02 -16.73 -2.12
C HIS A 102 7.26 -17.89 -1.49
N ASP A 103 7.71 -18.33 -0.32
CA ASP A 103 7.22 -19.51 0.43
C ASP A 103 6.06 -19.22 1.41
N TRP A 104 5.54 -17.99 1.40
CA TRP A 104 4.44 -17.56 2.27
C TRP A 104 3.37 -16.77 1.50
N THR A 105 2.17 -16.67 2.08
CA THR A 105 1.03 -15.99 1.47
C THR A 105 1.01 -14.52 1.88
N PRO A 106 1.12 -13.57 0.95
CA PRO A 106 1.09 -12.15 1.25
C PRO A 106 -0.33 -11.69 1.53
N ARG A 107 -0.43 -10.59 2.27
CA ARG A 107 -1.70 -9.87 2.46
C ARG A 107 -1.72 -8.61 1.61
N VAL A 108 -2.90 -8.28 1.12
CA VAL A 108 -3.14 -7.03 0.40
C VAL A 108 -4.20 -6.20 1.11
N SER A 109 -4.00 -4.90 1.20
CA SER A 109 -4.95 -3.99 1.82
C SER A 109 -5.33 -2.84 0.92
N VAL A 110 -6.54 -2.33 1.13
CA VAL A 110 -7.03 -1.08 0.58
C VAL A 110 -7.56 -0.19 1.69
N SER A 111 -7.59 1.11 1.46
CA SER A 111 -8.14 2.07 2.41
C SER A 111 -9.41 2.72 1.87
N ARG A 112 -10.39 2.96 2.75
CA ARG A 112 -11.64 3.66 2.43
C ARG A 112 -12.01 4.63 3.52
N SER A 113 -12.46 5.82 3.13
CA SER A 113 -13.13 6.77 4.02
C SER A 113 -14.61 6.44 4.06
N ILE A 114 -15.09 5.97 5.21
CA ILE A 114 -16.47 5.50 5.38
C ILE A 114 -17.10 6.20 6.58
N PHE A 115 -18.17 6.94 6.32
CA PHE A 115 -18.93 7.71 7.32
C PHE A 115 -20.38 7.22 7.38
N PRO A 116 -20.71 6.30 8.31
CA PRO A 116 -22.08 5.87 8.50
C PRO A 116 -22.93 7.01 9.07
N LEU A 117 -24.01 7.36 8.38
CA LEU A 117 -24.96 8.40 8.80
C LEU A 117 -26.11 7.77 9.59
N LEU A 118 -25.92 7.60 10.89
CA LEU A 118 -26.88 6.91 11.77
C LEU A 118 -27.91 7.85 12.39
N SER A 119 -27.56 9.14 12.51
CA SER A 119 -28.40 10.16 13.16
C SER A 119 -28.49 11.44 12.33
N GLU A 120 -29.41 12.34 12.67
CA GLU A 120 -29.50 13.68 12.08
C GLU A 120 -28.23 14.49 12.34
N ARG A 121 -27.57 14.27 13.48
CA ARG A 121 -26.28 14.90 13.79
C ARG A 121 -25.20 14.43 12.82
N ASP A 122 -25.12 13.12 12.53
CA ASP A 122 -24.15 12.58 11.58
C ASP A 122 -24.40 13.13 10.17
N ARG A 123 -25.67 13.23 9.78
CA ARG A 123 -26.05 13.85 8.50
C ARG A 123 -25.63 15.31 8.41
N GLY A 124 -25.81 16.07 9.50
CA GLY A 124 -25.38 17.47 9.57
C GLY A 124 -23.87 17.64 9.50
N LEU A 125 -23.10 16.73 10.11
CA LEU A 125 -21.63 16.82 10.14
C LEU A 125 -20.97 16.24 8.90
N TYR A 126 -21.46 15.09 8.40
CA TYR A 126 -20.76 14.30 7.39
C TYR A 126 -21.56 14.06 6.12
N GLY A 127 -22.82 14.48 6.06
CA GLY A 127 -23.68 14.25 4.90
C GLY A 127 -23.15 14.82 3.59
N LEU A 128 -22.37 15.90 3.67
CA LEU A 128 -21.70 16.53 2.52
C LEU A 128 -20.31 15.92 2.22
N SER A 129 -19.83 14.98 3.03
CA SER A 129 -18.52 14.34 2.83
C SER A 129 -18.54 13.28 1.72
N ALA A 130 -19.73 12.83 1.29
CA ALA A 130 -19.81 11.91 0.16
C ALA A 130 -19.24 12.54 -1.11
N SER A 131 -18.33 11.82 -1.76
CA SER A 131 -17.73 12.27 -3.02
C SER A 131 -17.63 11.12 -4.02
N GLY A 132 -17.56 11.43 -5.31
CA GLY A 132 -17.09 10.51 -6.34
C GLY A 132 -15.56 10.39 -6.32
N ASP A 133 -15.04 9.52 -7.19
CA ASP A 133 -13.62 9.50 -7.47
C ASP A 133 -13.18 10.85 -8.06
N GLN A 134 -12.00 11.31 -7.69
CA GLN A 134 -11.49 12.62 -8.08
C GLN A 134 -10.16 12.49 -8.80
N VAL A 135 -9.95 13.33 -9.80
CA VAL A 135 -8.66 13.46 -10.47
C VAL A 135 -8.02 14.76 -10.01
N GLY A 136 -6.79 14.68 -9.56
CA GLY A 136 -6.03 15.83 -9.09
C GLY A 136 -4.62 15.87 -9.69
N HIS A 137 -4.06 17.08 -9.71
CA HIS A 137 -2.69 17.33 -10.17
C HIS A 137 -1.79 17.49 -8.96
N LEU A 138 -0.75 16.68 -8.89
CA LEU A 138 0.32 16.74 -7.89
C LEU A 138 1.64 17.09 -8.60
N ASP A 139 2.66 17.50 -7.85
CA ASP A 139 4.00 17.75 -8.40
C ASP A 139 4.59 16.52 -9.11
N SER A 140 4.19 15.32 -8.67
CA SER A 140 4.60 14.02 -9.24
C SER A 140 3.74 13.56 -10.42
N GLY A 141 2.69 14.28 -10.80
CA GLY A 141 1.82 13.97 -11.93
C GLY A 141 0.33 13.97 -11.62
N VAL A 142 -0.46 13.46 -12.55
CA VAL A 142 -1.92 13.32 -12.40
C VAL A 142 -2.22 12.08 -11.57
N ALA A 143 -3.06 12.22 -10.55
CA ALA A 143 -3.46 11.12 -9.69
C ALA A 143 -4.99 11.00 -9.60
N THR A 144 -5.48 9.78 -9.50
CA THR A 144 -6.87 9.48 -9.18
C THR A 144 -6.98 9.17 -7.69
N PHE A 145 -7.90 9.85 -7.02
CA PHE A 145 -8.23 9.70 -5.60
C PHE A 145 -9.53 8.94 -5.45
N GLY A 146 -9.55 8.00 -4.51
CA GLY A 146 -10.75 7.24 -4.20
C GLY A 146 -11.83 8.10 -3.54
N ARG A 147 -13.07 7.73 -3.82
CA ARG A 147 -14.26 8.38 -3.28
C ARG A 147 -14.38 8.23 -1.75
N THR A 148 -15.11 9.15 -1.15
CA THR A 148 -15.58 9.06 0.22
C THR A 148 -17.01 8.52 0.25
N TYR A 149 -17.24 7.52 1.07
CA TYR A 149 -18.54 6.91 1.30
C TYR A 149 -19.19 7.55 2.53
N ALA A 150 -20.26 8.30 2.36
CA ALA A 150 -21.05 8.88 3.45
C ALA A 150 -22.53 8.66 3.15
N ALA A 151 -23.16 7.72 3.83
CA ALA A 151 -24.56 7.36 3.61
C ALA A 151 -25.12 6.56 4.81
N ASP A 152 -26.42 6.25 4.77
CA ASP A 152 -27.02 5.28 5.68
C ASP A 152 -26.40 3.87 5.50
N PRO A 153 -26.46 3.00 6.53
CA PRO A 153 -25.81 1.69 6.49
C PRO A 153 -26.23 0.82 5.31
N SER A 154 -27.48 0.84 4.92
CA SER A 154 -27.98 0.01 3.81
C SER A 154 -27.40 0.43 2.48
N THR A 155 -27.30 1.72 2.26
CA THR A 155 -26.66 2.31 1.08
C THR A 155 -25.15 2.04 1.08
N LEU A 156 -24.48 2.17 2.24
CA LEU A 156 -23.05 1.86 2.36
C LEU A 156 -22.75 0.41 2.01
N ILE A 157 -23.53 -0.54 2.55
CA ILE A 157 -23.34 -1.97 2.24
C ILE A 157 -23.46 -2.19 0.73
N LYS A 158 -24.47 -1.61 0.09
CA LYS A 158 -24.68 -1.74 -1.35
C LYS A 158 -23.50 -1.13 -2.16
N GLN A 159 -23.02 0.04 -1.76
CA GLN A 159 -21.91 0.70 -2.45
C GLN A 159 -20.58 -0.08 -2.28
N LEU A 160 -20.29 -0.52 -1.06
CA LEU A 160 -19.06 -1.25 -0.75
C LEU A 160 -19.05 -2.65 -1.38
N SER A 161 -20.20 -3.31 -1.49
CA SER A 161 -20.30 -4.61 -2.17
C SER A 161 -20.02 -4.53 -3.69
N GLN A 162 -20.12 -3.34 -4.28
CA GLN A 162 -19.80 -3.07 -5.68
C GLN A 162 -18.33 -2.68 -5.90
N ASP A 163 -17.58 -2.41 -4.84
CA ASP A 163 -16.17 -2.03 -4.91
C ASP A 163 -15.29 -3.27 -5.18
N ARG A 164 -14.77 -3.35 -6.40
CA ARG A 164 -13.99 -4.53 -6.85
C ARG A 164 -12.68 -4.69 -6.09
N ALA A 165 -12.05 -3.61 -5.64
CA ALA A 165 -10.82 -3.70 -4.85
C ALA A 165 -11.09 -4.29 -3.46
N LEU A 166 -12.24 -3.97 -2.84
CA LEU A 166 -12.65 -4.58 -1.58
C LEU A 166 -12.88 -6.08 -1.72
N ALA A 167 -13.46 -6.53 -2.83
CA ALA A 167 -13.68 -7.96 -3.09
C ALA A 167 -12.36 -8.74 -3.23
N GLU A 168 -11.27 -8.06 -3.56
CA GLU A 168 -9.94 -8.68 -3.74
C GLU A 168 -8.97 -8.43 -2.57
N ALA A 169 -9.30 -7.55 -1.63
CA ALA A 169 -8.43 -7.24 -0.51
C ALA A 169 -8.62 -8.21 0.66
N ASP A 170 -7.54 -8.51 1.37
CA ASP A 170 -7.56 -9.30 2.61
C ASP A 170 -7.78 -8.40 3.84
N THR A 171 -7.50 -7.12 3.70
CA THR A 171 -7.55 -6.14 4.79
C THR A 171 -8.12 -4.83 4.31
N LEU A 172 -9.08 -4.30 5.05
CA LEU A 172 -9.63 -2.97 4.85
C LEU A 172 -9.16 -2.04 5.96
N LEU A 173 -8.48 -0.95 5.59
CA LEU A 173 -8.17 0.16 6.46
C LEU A 173 -9.29 1.19 6.39
N LEU A 174 -9.87 1.53 7.52
CA LEU A 174 -10.94 2.51 7.63
C LEU A 174 -10.39 3.85 8.10
N THR A 175 -10.67 4.89 7.35
CA THR A 175 -10.63 6.26 7.87
C THR A 175 -12.03 6.58 8.39
N ILE A 176 -12.13 6.74 9.69
CA ILE A 176 -13.36 7.12 10.40
C ILE A 176 -13.21 8.54 10.92
N PRO A 177 -14.32 9.31 11.07
CA PRO A 177 -14.28 10.68 11.59
C PRO A 177 -13.85 10.75 13.03
#